data_3cf3ffcfd50642f01eed36a6ab289460
#
_entry.id   3cf3ffcfd50642f01eed36a6ab289460
#
_cell.length_a   1.000
_cell.length_b   1.000
_cell.length_c   1.000
_cell.angle_alpha   90.00
_cell.angle_beta   90.00
_cell.angle_gamma   90.00
#
_symmetry.space_group_name_H-M   'P 1'
#
loop_
_entity.id
_entity.type
_entity.pdbx_description
1 polymer ?
#
loop_
_entity_poly.entity_id
_entity_poly.type
_entity_poly.pdbx_seq_one_letter_code
_entity_poly.pdbx_strand_id
1 'polypeptide(L)'
;MYRILFITLFLSACHSDLAKMQKTIDRSLLNTEHADSVTIFYSKDGHTKAQLFTHTFNHVQDAQPPYIEMKNGLKVIFFNDSMQTESTLTAKYGKYFETNNNVLVRDSVVVTNIRHEQLNTEELVWNEKLQKFYTEKFVKISTPTQIIYGDGLESNQNFSDYSIIHVKGIIGVKKTELPVNE
;
A
#
# COMPACT_ATOMS: atom_id res chain seq x y z
N MET A 1 35.27 -29.01 60.31
CA MET A 1 34.83 -29.70 59.10
C MET A 1 33.37 -29.41 58.66
N TYR A 2 32.53 -28.75 59.43
CA TYR A 2 31.13 -28.44 59.07
C TYR A 2 30.89 -27.12 58.31
N ARG A 3 31.89 -26.26 58.14
CA ARG A 3 31.77 -24.98 57.45
C ARG A 3 31.92 -25.04 55.92
N ILE A 4 32.49 -26.08 55.39
CA ILE A 4 32.73 -26.27 53.95
C ILE A 4 31.53 -26.95 53.27
N LEU A 5 30.73 -27.70 54.02
CA LEU A 5 29.56 -28.44 53.48
C LEU A 5 28.37 -27.52 53.15
N PHE A 6 28.32 -26.28 53.66
CA PHE A 6 27.18 -25.35 53.46
C PHE A 6 27.32 -24.45 52.23
N ILE A 7 28.52 -24.41 51.61
CA ILE A 7 28.77 -23.54 50.44
C ILE A 7 28.46 -24.25 49.12
N THR A 8 28.34 -25.58 49.10
CA THR A 8 28.08 -26.34 47.86
C THR A 8 26.60 -26.48 47.50
N LEU A 9 25.69 -25.98 48.33
CA LEU A 9 24.21 -26.14 48.11
C LEU A 9 23.54 -25.00 47.33
N PHE A 10 24.27 -23.94 46.91
CA PHE A 10 23.72 -22.78 46.25
C PHE A 10 23.94 -22.69 44.72
N LEU A 11 24.51 -23.75 44.09
CA LEU A 11 24.85 -23.78 42.66
C LEU A 11 23.85 -24.53 41.77
N SER A 12 22.70 -24.91 42.27
CA SER A 12 21.70 -25.65 41.47
C SER A 12 20.41 -24.85 41.25
N ALA A 13 20.48 -23.69 40.60
CA ALA A 13 19.25 -23.05 40.13
C ALA A 13 19.58 -22.09 39.00
N CYS A 14 19.53 -22.55 37.81
CA CYS A 14 18.99 -21.88 36.62
C CYS A 14 19.16 -22.84 35.42
N HIS A 15 18.27 -23.81 35.33
CA HIS A 15 18.06 -24.52 34.08
C HIS A 15 16.98 -23.71 33.34
N SER A 16 17.39 -22.73 32.59
CA SER A 16 16.50 -22.07 31.65
C SER A 16 16.21 -23.03 30.50
N ASP A 17 14.97 -23.44 30.38
CA ASP A 17 14.48 -24.40 29.39
C ASP A 17 14.47 -23.73 27.99
N LEU A 18 15.68 -23.50 27.45
CA LEU A 18 15.92 -22.92 26.11
C LEU A 18 15.21 -23.73 25.02
N ALA A 19 14.99 -25.04 25.26
CA ALA A 19 14.24 -25.89 24.32
C ALA A 19 12.74 -25.59 24.27
N LYS A 20 12.14 -25.05 25.36
CA LYS A 20 10.74 -24.61 25.36
C LYS A 20 10.57 -23.23 24.73
N MET A 21 11.55 -22.33 24.87
CA MET A 21 11.54 -21.03 24.19
C MET A 21 11.67 -21.19 22.67
N GLN A 22 12.48 -22.11 22.18
CA GLN A 22 12.63 -22.36 20.74
C GLN A 22 11.39 -22.96 20.06
N LYS A 23 10.50 -23.62 20.80
CA LYS A 23 9.25 -24.18 20.26
C LYS A 23 8.10 -23.17 20.12
N THR A 24 8.19 -22.01 20.78
CA THR A 24 7.11 -21.01 20.82
C THR A 24 7.35 -19.85 19.86
N ILE A 25 8.56 -19.72 19.30
CA ILE A 25 8.85 -18.72 18.28
C ILE A 25 8.57 -19.39 16.93
N ASP A 26 7.44 -19.04 16.34
CA ASP A 26 7.13 -19.40 14.96
C ASP A 26 8.26 -18.82 14.08
N ARG A 27 9.05 -19.71 13.44
CA ARG A 27 10.19 -19.31 12.61
C ARG A 27 9.78 -18.35 11.48
N SER A 28 8.52 -18.38 11.07
CA SER A 28 7.96 -17.43 10.10
C SER A 28 7.91 -15.98 10.61
N LEU A 29 7.88 -15.78 11.95
CA LEU A 29 7.89 -14.46 12.57
C LEU A 29 9.31 -13.89 12.74
N LEU A 30 10.34 -14.74 12.71
CA LEU A 30 11.73 -14.31 12.92
C LEU A 30 12.34 -13.59 11.71
N ASN A 31 11.77 -13.79 10.51
CA ASN A 31 12.25 -13.22 9.26
C ASN A 31 11.22 -12.24 8.63
N THR A 32 10.32 -11.72 9.45
CA THR A 32 9.41 -10.64 9.05
C THR A 32 9.74 -9.39 9.84
N GLU A 33 10.25 -8.39 9.16
CA GLU A 33 10.41 -7.06 9.75
C GLU A 33 9.04 -6.38 9.80
N HIS A 34 8.66 -5.93 10.99
CA HIS A 34 7.40 -5.27 11.24
C HIS A 34 7.62 -3.84 11.68
N ALA A 35 6.86 -2.91 11.11
CA ALA A 35 6.82 -1.53 11.56
C ALA A 35 5.40 -0.95 11.46
N ASP A 36 5.07 -0.05 12.36
CA ASP A 36 3.79 0.67 12.38
C ASP A 36 3.98 2.12 11.98
N SER A 37 2.98 2.67 11.30
CA SER A 37 2.92 4.10 10.92
C SER A 37 4.14 4.54 10.10
N VAL A 38 4.41 3.84 9.01
CA VAL A 38 5.57 4.07 8.14
C VAL A 38 5.23 5.10 7.05
N THR A 39 6.16 6.02 6.82
CA THR A 39 6.14 6.93 5.67
C THR A 39 7.33 6.64 4.75
N ILE A 40 7.05 6.39 3.47
CA ILE A 40 8.05 6.08 2.44
C ILE A 40 8.00 7.17 1.37
N PHE A 41 9.17 7.67 0.97
CA PHE A 41 9.31 8.59 -0.14
C PHE A 41 9.92 7.88 -1.34
N TYR A 42 9.24 7.93 -2.47
CA TYR A 42 9.76 7.48 -3.75
C TYR A 42 10.31 8.68 -4.52
N SER A 43 11.58 8.61 -4.85
CA SER A 43 12.28 9.68 -5.59
C SER A 43 12.88 9.12 -6.87
N LYS A 44 12.81 9.91 -7.94
CA LYS A 44 13.38 9.60 -9.25
C LYS A 44 14.05 10.83 -9.82
N ASP A 45 15.27 10.69 -10.34
CA ASP A 45 16.05 11.77 -10.94
C ASP A 45 16.22 12.99 -9.98
N GLY A 46 16.38 12.72 -8.68
CA GLY A 46 16.54 13.76 -7.64
C GLY A 46 15.25 14.46 -7.20
N HIS A 47 14.08 14.09 -7.74
CA HIS A 47 12.79 14.65 -7.38
C HIS A 47 11.93 13.63 -6.64
N THR A 48 11.29 14.02 -5.55
CA THR A 48 10.29 13.19 -4.88
C THR A 48 9.04 13.12 -5.74
N LYS A 49 8.68 11.92 -6.17
CA LYS A 49 7.53 11.66 -7.05
C LYS A 49 6.30 11.15 -6.29
N ALA A 50 6.52 10.46 -5.16
CA ALA A 50 5.43 9.99 -4.34
C ALA A 50 5.81 9.91 -2.86
N GLN A 51 4.80 10.05 -2.00
CA GLN A 51 4.84 9.79 -0.57
C GLN A 51 3.77 8.76 -0.25
N LEU A 52 4.19 7.63 0.29
CA LEU A 52 3.30 6.57 0.78
C LEU A 52 3.27 6.58 2.30
N PHE A 53 2.08 6.57 2.87
CA PHE A 53 1.84 6.32 4.28
C PHE A 53 1.08 5.01 4.44
N THR A 54 1.47 4.17 5.39
CA THR A 54 0.76 2.95 5.77
C THR A 54 0.74 2.78 7.28
N HIS A 55 -0.36 2.22 7.81
CA HIS A 55 -0.47 1.91 9.24
C HIS A 55 0.36 0.69 9.63
N THR A 56 0.51 -0.27 8.73
CA THR A 56 1.22 -1.52 9.01
C THR A 56 2.13 -1.86 7.84
N PHE A 57 3.38 -2.12 8.13
CA PHE A 57 4.42 -2.49 7.17
C PHE A 57 5.05 -3.81 7.60
N ASN A 58 4.96 -4.84 6.77
CA ASN A 58 5.56 -6.15 7.00
C ASN A 58 6.47 -6.50 5.83
N HIS A 59 7.77 -6.61 6.08
CA HIS A 59 8.73 -7.09 5.09
C HIS A 59 8.94 -8.59 5.29
N VAL A 60 8.44 -9.41 4.37
CA VAL A 60 8.48 -10.88 4.42
C VAL A 60 9.64 -11.37 3.56
N GLN A 61 10.81 -11.53 4.17
CA GLN A 61 12.05 -11.88 3.49
C GLN A 61 12.14 -13.35 3.08
N ASP A 62 11.55 -14.26 3.85
CA ASP A 62 11.58 -15.71 3.57
C ASP A 62 10.61 -16.17 2.48
N ALA A 63 9.71 -15.28 2.03
CA ALA A 63 8.86 -15.59 0.90
C ALA A 63 9.68 -15.69 -0.39
N GLN A 64 9.25 -16.54 -1.30
CA GLN A 64 9.88 -16.67 -2.62
C GLN A 64 8.85 -16.33 -3.71
N PRO A 65 8.93 -15.14 -4.29
CA PRO A 65 9.87 -14.04 -4.03
C PRO A 65 9.55 -13.24 -2.75
N PRO A 66 10.53 -12.52 -2.18
CA PRO A 66 10.30 -11.62 -1.06
C PRO A 66 9.38 -10.46 -1.43
N TYR A 67 8.64 -9.95 -0.45
CA TYR A 67 7.69 -8.86 -0.66
C TYR A 67 7.47 -8.04 0.60
N ILE A 68 6.97 -6.83 0.40
CA ILE A 68 6.45 -5.99 1.46
C ILE A 68 4.92 -5.98 1.41
N GLU A 69 4.30 -6.18 2.56
CA GLU A 69 2.85 -6.16 2.72
C GLU A 69 2.43 -5.00 3.63
N MET A 70 1.44 -4.23 3.17
CA MET A 70 0.87 -3.09 3.87
C MET A 70 -0.61 -3.37 4.15
N LYS A 71 -0.95 -3.51 5.43
CA LYS A 71 -2.31 -3.79 5.92
C LYS A 71 -2.89 -2.57 6.62
N ASN A 72 -4.20 -2.63 6.86
CA ASN A 72 -4.92 -1.63 7.65
C ASN A 72 -4.94 -0.23 7.03
N GLY A 73 -4.84 -0.16 5.71
CA GLY A 73 -4.92 1.08 4.95
C GLY A 73 -3.58 1.69 4.57
N LEU A 74 -3.58 2.26 3.38
CA LEU A 74 -2.46 3.03 2.86
C LEU A 74 -2.98 4.26 2.10
N LYS A 75 -2.14 5.28 2.05
CA LYS A 75 -2.37 6.50 1.27
C LYS A 75 -1.09 6.85 0.52
N VAL A 76 -1.23 7.12 -0.77
CA VAL A 76 -0.12 7.61 -1.61
C VAL A 76 -0.49 8.99 -2.15
N ILE A 77 0.43 9.92 -2.06
CA ILE A 77 0.34 11.25 -2.67
C ILE A 77 1.38 11.30 -3.78
N PHE A 78 0.97 11.62 -4.99
CA PHE A 78 1.86 11.81 -6.13
C PHE A 78 2.12 13.29 -6.35
N PHE A 79 3.37 13.62 -6.69
CA PHE A 79 3.83 15.00 -6.85
C PHE A 79 4.38 15.25 -8.25
N ASN A 80 4.21 16.47 -8.72
CA ASN A 80 4.96 17.00 -9.86
C ASN A 80 6.37 17.44 -9.45
N ASP A 81 7.17 17.91 -10.41
CA ASP A 81 8.55 18.36 -10.17
C ASP A 81 8.64 19.57 -9.24
N SER A 82 7.57 20.32 -9.07
CA SER A 82 7.46 21.46 -8.15
C SER A 82 6.92 21.08 -6.78
N MET A 83 6.84 19.76 -6.45
CA MET A 83 6.30 19.23 -5.20
C MET A 83 4.81 19.57 -4.94
N GLN A 84 4.07 19.89 -6.00
CA GLN A 84 2.62 20.07 -5.91
C GLN A 84 1.92 18.71 -6.08
N THR A 85 0.89 18.47 -5.29
CA THR A 85 0.09 17.25 -5.40
C THR A 85 -0.62 17.18 -6.75
N GLU A 86 -0.43 16.09 -7.48
CA GLU A 86 -1.12 15.80 -8.74
C GLU A 86 -2.28 14.82 -8.56
N SER A 87 -2.08 13.80 -7.72
CA SER A 87 -3.12 12.83 -7.40
C SER A 87 -2.91 12.22 -6.03
N THR A 88 -3.95 11.61 -5.49
CA THR A 88 -3.94 10.85 -4.24
C THR A 88 -4.60 9.50 -4.48
N LEU A 89 -3.97 8.45 -3.98
CA LEU A 89 -4.48 7.08 -3.98
C LEU A 89 -4.68 6.61 -2.55
N THR A 90 -5.81 5.95 -2.28
CA THR A 90 -6.06 5.24 -1.03
C THR A 90 -6.53 3.82 -1.31
N ALA A 91 -6.14 2.87 -0.45
CA ALA A 91 -6.58 1.48 -0.49
C ALA A 91 -6.50 0.87 0.92
N LYS A 92 -7.16 -0.27 1.14
CA LYS A 92 -7.08 -0.97 2.42
C LYS A 92 -5.87 -1.90 2.51
N TYR A 93 -5.35 -2.35 1.38
CA TYR A 93 -4.26 -3.29 1.27
C TYR A 93 -3.29 -2.90 0.17
N GLY A 94 -1.99 -3.13 0.40
CA GLY A 94 -0.94 -2.98 -0.59
C GLY A 94 0.10 -4.09 -0.49
N LYS A 95 0.71 -4.43 -1.62
CA LYS A 95 1.82 -5.37 -1.72
C LYS A 95 2.84 -4.88 -2.74
N TYR A 96 4.08 -4.74 -2.30
CA TYR A 96 5.22 -4.41 -3.14
C TYR A 96 6.03 -5.67 -3.43
N PHE A 97 6.29 -5.95 -4.69
CA PHE A 97 7.07 -7.10 -5.15
C PHE A 97 8.49 -6.66 -5.48
N GLU A 98 9.45 -7.07 -4.68
CA GLU A 98 10.86 -6.64 -4.82
C GLU A 98 11.52 -7.11 -6.12
N THR A 99 11.04 -8.22 -6.69
CA THR A 99 11.63 -8.80 -7.91
C THR A 99 11.43 -7.96 -9.17
N ASN A 100 10.37 -7.16 -9.22
CA ASN A 100 10.00 -6.36 -10.40
C ASN A 100 9.57 -4.95 -10.06
N ASN A 101 9.68 -4.55 -8.78
CA ASN A 101 9.29 -3.25 -8.24
C ASN A 101 7.81 -2.88 -8.51
N ASN A 102 6.96 -3.86 -8.76
CA ASN A 102 5.54 -3.62 -8.95
C ASN A 102 4.83 -3.48 -7.60
N VAL A 103 3.82 -2.62 -7.57
CA VAL A 103 2.95 -2.44 -6.41
C VAL A 103 1.53 -2.84 -6.78
N LEU A 104 0.98 -3.79 -6.06
CA LEU A 104 -0.44 -4.14 -6.10
C LEU A 104 -1.14 -3.43 -4.96
N VAL A 105 -2.21 -2.68 -5.24
CA VAL A 105 -3.13 -2.17 -4.21
C VAL A 105 -4.52 -2.73 -4.46
N ARG A 106 -5.26 -3.02 -3.39
CA ARG A 106 -6.60 -3.61 -3.50
C ARG A 106 -7.48 -3.26 -2.31
N ASP A 107 -8.72 -3.65 -2.42
CA ASP A 107 -9.79 -3.46 -1.46
C ASP A 107 -10.14 -1.97 -1.30
N SER A 108 -11.17 -1.55 -2.01
CA SER A 108 -11.68 -0.16 -2.02
C SER A 108 -10.63 0.86 -2.50
N VAL A 109 -10.02 0.59 -3.65
CA VAL A 109 -9.05 1.51 -4.25
C VAL A 109 -9.77 2.75 -4.76
N VAL A 110 -9.30 3.91 -4.32
CA VAL A 110 -9.79 5.22 -4.75
C VAL A 110 -8.60 6.07 -5.19
N VAL A 111 -8.66 6.61 -6.40
CA VAL A 111 -7.71 7.60 -6.89
C VAL A 111 -8.45 8.88 -7.20
N THR A 112 -7.90 10.01 -6.76
CA THR A 112 -8.45 11.35 -7.06
C THR A 112 -7.32 12.22 -7.60
N ASN A 113 -7.53 12.84 -8.78
CA ASN A 113 -6.58 13.78 -9.37
C ASN A 113 -6.95 15.25 -9.10
N ILE A 114 -6.08 16.17 -9.51
CA ILE A 114 -6.31 17.63 -9.33
C ILE A 114 -7.52 18.17 -10.08
N ARG A 115 -8.04 17.47 -11.09
CA ARG A 115 -9.27 17.84 -11.81
C ARG A 115 -10.53 17.37 -11.11
N HIS A 116 -10.41 16.83 -9.88
CA HIS A 116 -11.49 16.20 -9.11
C HIS A 116 -12.16 15.01 -9.84
N GLU A 117 -11.42 14.36 -10.73
CA GLU A 117 -11.82 13.08 -11.29
C GLU A 117 -11.46 11.97 -10.31
N GLN A 118 -12.37 11.06 -10.09
CA GLN A 118 -12.22 9.98 -9.14
C GLN A 118 -12.39 8.62 -9.82
N LEU A 119 -11.36 7.80 -9.72
CA LEU A 119 -11.40 6.37 -10.05
C LEU A 119 -11.73 5.56 -8.80
N ASN A 120 -12.68 4.63 -8.94
CA ASN A 120 -12.97 3.58 -7.96
C ASN A 120 -12.78 2.22 -8.62
N THR A 121 -12.04 1.32 -7.98
CA THR A 121 -11.82 -0.07 -8.41
C THR A 121 -11.48 -0.96 -7.21
N GLU A 122 -11.54 -2.28 -7.40
CA GLU A 122 -11.17 -3.24 -6.36
C GLU A 122 -9.67 -3.54 -6.34
N GLU A 123 -8.98 -3.34 -7.46
CA GLU A 123 -7.55 -3.64 -7.59
C GLU A 123 -6.90 -2.70 -8.60
N LEU A 124 -5.66 -2.30 -8.32
CA LEU A 124 -4.85 -1.49 -9.21
C LEU A 124 -3.37 -1.91 -9.07
N VAL A 125 -2.68 -2.05 -10.18
CA VAL A 125 -1.26 -2.41 -10.22
C VAL A 125 -0.45 -1.24 -10.77
N TRP A 126 0.55 -0.82 -10.02
CA TRP A 126 1.61 0.05 -10.50
C TRP A 126 2.73 -0.79 -11.09
N ASN A 127 3.08 -0.53 -12.34
CA ASN A 127 4.24 -1.11 -13.01
C ASN A 127 5.36 -0.07 -13.09
N GLU A 128 6.41 -0.25 -12.29
CA GLU A 128 7.51 0.72 -12.21
C GLU A 128 8.25 0.85 -13.55
N LYS A 129 8.50 -0.27 -14.26
CA LYS A 129 9.22 -0.27 -15.52
C LYS A 129 8.50 0.53 -16.62
N LEU A 130 7.17 0.41 -16.66
CA LEU A 130 6.32 1.10 -17.64
C LEU A 130 5.88 2.49 -17.15
N GLN A 131 6.06 2.81 -15.88
CA GLN A 131 5.57 4.04 -15.23
C GLN A 131 4.06 4.24 -15.43
N LYS A 132 3.31 3.12 -15.32
CA LYS A 132 1.87 3.09 -15.57
C LYS A 132 1.14 2.36 -14.47
N PHE A 133 -0.08 2.81 -14.21
CA PHE A 133 -1.09 2.04 -13.50
C PHE A 133 -1.94 1.26 -14.47
N TYR A 134 -2.37 0.06 -14.08
CA TYR A 134 -3.34 -0.72 -14.82
C TYR A 134 -4.19 -1.60 -13.91
N THR A 135 -5.38 -1.94 -14.39
CA THR A 135 -6.28 -2.94 -13.79
C THR A 135 -7.10 -3.61 -14.88
N GLU A 136 -7.48 -4.86 -14.66
CA GLU A 136 -8.46 -5.61 -15.46
C GLU A 136 -9.82 -5.67 -14.75
N LYS A 137 -9.92 -5.11 -13.55
CA LYS A 137 -11.14 -5.11 -12.76
C LYS A 137 -12.12 -4.05 -13.24
N PHE A 138 -13.36 -4.17 -12.78
CA PHE A 138 -14.36 -3.14 -12.99
C PHE A 138 -13.88 -1.79 -12.45
N VAL A 139 -14.13 -0.74 -13.25
CA VAL A 139 -13.78 0.63 -12.91
C VAL A 139 -15.01 1.51 -12.99
N LYS A 140 -15.08 2.46 -12.06
CA LYS A 140 -16.01 3.59 -12.09
C LYS A 140 -15.18 4.87 -12.06
N ILE A 141 -15.30 5.69 -13.08
CA ILE A 141 -14.67 7.01 -13.13
C ILE A 141 -15.76 8.06 -13.02
N SER A 142 -15.66 8.90 -12.00
CA SER A 142 -16.55 10.04 -11.77
C SER A 142 -15.80 11.32 -12.12
N THR A 143 -16.31 12.08 -13.06
CA THR A 143 -15.84 13.42 -13.42
C THR A 143 -16.89 14.46 -13.02
N PRO A 144 -16.62 15.76 -13.08
CA PRO A 144 -17.62 16.79 -12.79
C PRO A 144 -18.90 16.74 -13.67
N THR A 145 -18.80 16.12 -14.86
CA THR A 145 -19.88 16.13 -15.85
C THR A 145 -20.45 14.76 -16.20
N GLN A 146 -19.75 13.69 -15.85
CA GLN A 146 -20.17 12.33 -16.24
C GLN A 146 -19.62 11.27 -15.32
N ILE A 147 -20.26 10.11 -15.29
CA ILE A 147 -19.76 8.89 -14.67
C ILE A 147 -19.57 7.85 -15.77
N ILE A 148 -18.40 7.25 -15.83
CA ILE A 148 -18.02 6.25 -16.83
C ILE A 148 -17.79 4.93 -16.11
N TYR A 149 -18.35 3.85 -16.64
CA TYR A 149 -18.16 2.49 -16.18
C TYR A 149 -17.46 1.66 -17.25
N GLY A 150 -16.60 0.76 -16.83
CA GLY A 150 -15.90 -0.15 -17.73
C GLY A 150 -15.20 -1.29 -17.01
N ASP A 151 -14.59 -2.18 -17.80
CA ASP A 151 -13.67 -3.21 -17.32
C ASP A 151 -12.29 -2.89 -17.86
N GLY A 152 -11.33 -2.82 -16.95
CA GLY A 152 -9.96 -2.49 -17.28
C GLY A 152 -9.69 -1.00 -17.49
N LEU A 153 -8.50 -0.60 -17.06
CA LEU A 153 -7.99 0.76 -17.20
C LEU A 153 -6.47 0.71 -17.28
N GLU A 154 -5.92 1.56 -18.12
CA GLU A 154 -4.51 1.97 -18.06
C GLU A 154 -4.43 3.47 -17.81
N SER A 155 -3.42 3.92 -17.06
CA SER A 155 -3.19 5.33 -16.81
C SER A 155 -1.72 5.63 -16.58
N ASN A 156 -1.33 6.88 -16.79
CA ASN A 156 -0.03 7.39 -16.34
C ASN A 156 0.01 7.54 -14.80
N GLN A 157 1.16 7.85 -14.26
CA GLN A 157 1.42 7.90 -12.83
C GLN A 157 0.53 8.90 -12.06
N ASN A 158 0.21 10.03 -12.65
CA ASN A 158 -0.56 11.11 -12.01
C ASN A 158 -2.05 11.09 -12.35
N PHE A 159 -2.52 10.06 -13.09
CA PHE A 159 -3.92 9.90 -13.54
C PHE A 159 -4.45 11.10 -14.34
N SER A 160 -3.56 11.85 -15.00
CA SER A 160 -3.94 12.92 -15.93
C SER A 160 -4.40 12.39 -17.28
N ASP A 161 -3.87 11.22 -17.66
CA ASP A 161 -4.15 10.50 -18.89
C ASP A 161 -4.53 9.07 -18.56
N TYR A 162 -5.72 8.67 -18.96
CA TYR A 162 -6.20 7.31 -18.77
C TYR A 162 -7.03 6.80 -19.94
N SER A 163 -7.02 5.49 -20.13
CA SER A 163 -7.81 4.78 -21.13
C SER A 163 -8.60 3.66 -20.46
N ILE A 164 -9.90 3.60 -20.72
CA ILE A 164 -10.76 2.51 -20.27
C ILE A 164 -10.80 1.46 -21.37
N ILE A 165 -10.49 0.21 -21.04
CA ILE A 165 -10.30 -0.86 -22.03
C ILE A 165 -11.66 -1.27 -22.64
N HIS A 166 -12.68 -1.50 -21.80
CA HIS A 166 -14.03 -1.87 -22.24
C HIS A 166 -15.07 -0.97 -21.57
N VAL A 167 -15.46 0.09 -22.24
CA VAL A 167 -16.52 0.98 -21.73
C VAL A 167 -17.86 0.25 -21.72
N LYS A 168 -18.52 0.20 -20.55
CA LYS A 168 -19.85 -0.43 -20.36
C LYS A 168 -21.00 0.57 -20.30
N GLY A 169 -20.73 1.81 -19.94
CA GLY A 169 -21.76 2.84 -19.85
C GLY A 169 -21.19 4.20 -19.48
N ILE A 170 -21.88 5.24 -19.92
CA ILE A 170 -21.60 6.64 -19.60
C ILE A 170 -22.90 7.29 -19.16
N ILE A 171 -22.89 7.92 -18.00
CA ILE A 171 -24.04 8.66 -17.45
C ILE A 171 -23.65 10.12 -17.31
N GLY A 172 -24.33 11.01 -17.99
CA GLY A 172 -24.17 12.45 -17.82
C GLY A 172 -24.73 12.90 -16.45
N VAL A 173 -23.98 13.71 -15.72
CA VAL A 173 -24.40 14.29 -14.45
C VAL A 173 -24.82 15.73 -14.72
N LYS A 174 -26.10 16.04 -14.52
CA LYS A 174 -26.57 17.42 -14.56
C LYS A 174 -26.06 18.18 -13.35
N LYS A 175 -25.39 19.30 -13.57
CA LYS A 175 -25.02 20.22 -12.48
C LYS A 175 -26.36 20.78 -11.96
N THR A 176 -26.76 20.39 -10.76
CA THR A 176 -27.92 21.01 -10.09
C THR A 176 -27.50 22.43 -9.75
N GLU A 177 -28.08 23.41 -10.44
CA GLU A 177 -27.99 24.79 -10.01
C GLU A 177 -28.69 24.88 -8.66
N LEU A 178 -27.93 25.12 -7.61
CA LEU A 178 -28.53 25.44 -6.32
C LEU A 178 -29.29 26.77 -6.49
N PRO A 179 -30.52 26.88 -6.01
CA PRO A 179 -31.23 28.16 -6.06
C PRO A 179 -30.43 29.18 -5.25
N VAL A 180 -29.98 30.22 -5.91
CA VAL A 180 -29.40 31.39 -5.26
C VAL A 180 -30.54 32.05 -4.53
N ASN A 181 -30.64 31.96 -3.22
CA ASN A 181 -31.52 32.74 -2.41
C ASN A 181 -31.05 34.20 -2.49
N GLU A 182 -31.86 35.03 -3.17
CA GLU A 182 -31.77 36.48 -3.09
C GLU A 182 -32.10 37.00 -1.69
#